data_099524c4c87f85126e354429688f25e3
#
_entry.id   099524c4c87f85126e354429688f25e3
#
_cell.length_a   1.000
_cell.length_b   1.000
_cell.length_c   1.000
_cell.angle_alpha   90.00
_cell.angle_beta   90.00
_cell.angle_gamma   90.00
#
_symmetry.space_group_name_H-M   'P 1'
#
loop_
_entity.id
_entity.type
_entity.pdbx_description
1 polymer ?
#
loop_
_entity_poly.entity_id
_entity_poly.type
_entity_poly.pdbx_seq_one_letter_code
_entity_poly.pdbx_strand_id
1 'polypeptide(L)'
;MKDTMKPLTYDQKLFTLPGNSTDYDVKSEQSDLFKNVPNASHVVLFFDKEVKVRFNTEVMPLAILPISRSPFQSPTGFLEIKNLFLTEANGDDVEVEVWLW
;
A
#
# COMPACT_ATOMS: atom_id res chain seq x y z
N MET A 1 22.57 -26.58 15.48
CA MET A 1 21.14 -26.66 15.60
C MET A 1 20.46 -26.00 14.40
N LYS A 2 19.49 -26.63 13.89
CA LYS A 2 18.77 -26.11 12.76
C LYS A 2 17.86 -24.96 13.18
N ASP A 3 17.96 -23.88 12.49
CA ASP A 3 17.02 -22.78 12.69
C ASP A 3 15.66 -23.17 12.13
N THR A 4 14.67 -23.23 12.99
CA THR A 4 13.32 -23.59 12.61
C THR A 4 12.48 -22.40 12.19
N MET A 5 12.98 -21.18 12.39
CA MET A 5 12.26 -19.98 12.01
C MET A 5 12.46 -19.70 10.53
N LYS A 6 11.37 -19.51 9.84
CA LYS A 6 11.43 -19.08 8.45
C LYS A 6 11.54 -17.56 8.41
N PRO A 7 12.27 -17.00 7.44
CA PRO A 7 12.21 -15.56 7.22
C PRO A 7 10.79 -15.13 6.96
N LEU A 8 10.43 -13.96 7.46
CA LEU A 8 9.15 -13.35 7.12
C LEU A 8 9.11 -13.10 5.62
N THR A 9 8.08 -13.58 4.97
CA THR A 9 7.84 -13.26 3.57
C THR A 9 7.14 -11.92 3.50
N TYR A 10 7.72 -11.01 2.75
CA TYR A 10 7.15 -9.68 2.61
C TYR A 10 7.54 -9.08 1.26
N ASP A 11 6.81 -8.06 0.86
CA ASP A 11 7.18 -7.18 -0.24
C ASP A 11 7.31 -5.76 0.30
N GLN A 12 8.24 -5.01 -0.28
CA GLN A 12 8.49 -3.63 0.10
C GLN A 12 8.91 -2.84 -1.12
N LYS A 13 8.39 -1.63 -1.26
CA LYS A 13 8.78 -0.75 -2.36
C LYS A 13 8.60 0.70 -1.96
N LEU A 14 9.58 1.51 -2.32
CA LEU A 14 9.50 2.97 -2.26
C LEU A 14 9.30 3.47 -3.69
N PHE A 15 8.28 4.29 -3.90
CA PHE A 15 8.01 4.84 -5.22
C PHE A 15 7.35 6.22 -5.10
N THR A 16 7.29 6.93 -6.21
CA THR A 16 6.62 8.22 -6.28
C THR A 16 5.23 8.04 -6.88
N LEU A 17 4.20 8.45 -6.14
CA LEU A 17 2.85 8.55 -6.66
C LEU A 17 2.72 9.88 -7.37
N PRO A 18 2.47 9.88 -8.69
CA PRO A 18 2.34 11.15 -9.41
C PRO A 18 1.16 11.98 -8.94
N GLY A 19 1.34 13.29 -8.92
CA GLY A 19 0.25 14.21 -8.60
C GLY A 19 -0.93 14.04 -9.54
N ASN A 20 -2.14 14.22 -9.01
CA ASN A 20 -3.39 14.05 -9.75
C ASN A 20 -3.61 12.62 -10.25
N SER A 21 -3.02 11.63 -9.59
CA SER A 21 -3.32 10.23 -9.88
C SER A 21 -4.69 9.86 -9.32
N THR A 22 -5.50 9.19 -10.13
CA THR A 22 -6.80 8.66 -9.69
C THR A 22 -6.74 7.15 -9.77
N ASP A 23 -7.01 6.49 -8.64
CA ASP A 23 -7.00 5.02 -8.55
C ASP A 23 -5.75 4.40 -9.16
N TYR A 24 -4.58 4.95 -8.79
CA TYR A 24 -3.30 4.42 -9.19
C TYR A 24 -3.20 2.97 -8.74
N ASP A 25 -3.10 2.06 -9.69
CA ASP A 25 -3.11 0.62 -9.44
C ASP A 25 -1.70 0.18 -9.03
N VAL A 26 -1.50 0.03 -7.73
CA VAL A 26 -0.17 -0.25 -7.19
C VAL A 26 0.38 -1.58 -7.70
N LYS A 27 -0.45 -2.60 -7.75
CA LYS A 27 0.00 -3.92 -8.22
C LYS A 27 0.43 -3.87 -9.67
N SER A 28 -0.30 -3.14 -10.49
CA SER A 28 -0.01 -3.03 -11.92
C SER A 28 1.20 -2.15 -12.19
N GLU A 29 1.31 -1.03 -11.48
CA GLU A 29 2.36 -0.05 -11.72
C GLU A 29 3.66 -0.39 -11.01
N GLN A 30 3.58 -1.09 -9.88
CA GLN A 30 4.72 -1.48 -9.08
C GLN A 30 4.78 -3.00 -9.00
N SER A 31 5.32 -3.62 -10.06
CA SER A 31 5.28 -5.07 -10.21
C SER A 31 6.08 -5.83 -9.14
N ASP A 32 6.93 -5.13 -8.39
CA ASP A 32 7.66 -5.73 -7.27
C ASP A 32 6.76 -5.96 -6.05
N LEU A 33 5.63 -5.26 -5.99
CA LEU A 33 4.67 -5.45 -4.90
C LEU A 33 3.68 -6.54 -5.28
N PHE A 34 3.20 -7.26 -4.29
CA PHE A 34 2.32 -8.41 -4.47
C PHE A 34 2.93 -9.55 -5.26
N LYS A 35 4.26 -9.53 -5.42
CA LYS A 35 4.98 -10.57 -6.14
C LYS A 35 5.23 -11.78 -5.24
N ASN A 36 5.79 -11.54 -4.05
CA ASN A 36 6.04 -12.60 -3.07
C ASN A 36 4.87 -12.78 -2.13
N VAL A 37 4.05 -11.76 -1.99
CA VAL A 37 2.87 -11.75 -1.13
C VAL A 37 1.67 -11.37 -1.97
N PRO A 38 1.10 -12.30 -2.76
CA PRO A 38 -0.04 -11.98 -3.61
C PRO A 38 -1.32 -11.70 -2.84
N ASN A 39 -1.43 -12.25 -1.63
CA ASN A 39 -2.55 -12.01 -0.72
C ASN A 39 -1.96 -11.58 0.61
N ALA A 40 -1.97 -10.29 0.88
CA ALA A 40 -1.40 -9.77 2.10
C ALA A 40 -2.43 -9.77 3.22
N SER A 41 -1.97 -10.05 4.44
CA SER A 41 -2.77 -9.87 5.65
C SER A 41 -2.58 -8.49 6.23
N HIS A 42 -1.44 -7.87 5.96
CA HIS A 42 -1.05 -6.60 6.53
C HIS A 42 -0.45 -5.71 5.47
N VAL A 43 -0.82 -4.45 5.50
CA VAL A 43 -0.23 -3.41 4.66
C VAL A 43 0.12 -2.23 5.54
N VAL A 44 1.33 -1.74 5.40
CA VAL A 44 1.78 -0.51 6.06
C VAL A 44 2.24 0.46 5.00
N LEU A 45 1.73 1.67 5.06
CA LEU A 45 2.06 2.74 4.14
C LEU A 45 2.74 3.88 4.88
N PHE A 46 3.85 4.34 4.33
CA PHE A 46 4.48 5.60 4.73
C PHE A 46 4.34 6.57 3.58
N PHE A 47 4.02 7.81 3.88
CA PHE A 47 3.83 8.81 2.83
C PHE A 47 4.14 10.19 3.40
N ASP A 48 4.58 11.10 2.54
CA ASP A 48 4.99 12.44 2.95
C ASP A 48 3.93 13.52 2.72
N LYS A 49 2.82 13.17 2.07
CA LYS A 49 1.71 14.07 1.82
C LYS A 49 0.42 13.29 1.84
N GLU A 50 -0.70 13.99 1.94
CA GLU A 50 -2.02 13.36 1.99
C GLU A 50 -2.30 12.53 0.75
N VAL A 51 -2.79 11.32 0.98
CA VAL A 51 -3.26 10.42 -0.07
C VAL A 51 -4.59 9.82 0.34
N LYS A 52 -5.31 9.31 -0.64
CA LYS A 52 -6.51 8.51 -0.42
C LYS A 52 -6.18 7.08 -0.81
N VAL A 53 -6.67 6.13 -0.04
CA VAL A 53 -6.39 4.71 -0.28
C VAL A 53 -7.66 3.90 -0.26
N ARG A 54 -7.71 2.91 -1.13
CA ARG A 54 -8.70 1.84 -1.05
C ARG A 54 -8.01 0.52 -1.32
N PHE A 55 -8.57 -0.55 -0.79
CA PHE A 55 -8.01 -1.89 -0.92
C PHE A 55 -8.85 -2.71 -1.89
N ASN A 56 -8.20 -3.56 -2.65
CA ASN A 56 -8.74 -4.61 -3.50
C ASN A 56 -9.53 -4.14 -4.71
N THR A 57 -10.47 -3.24 -4.59
CA THR A 57 -11.34 -2.84 -5.70
C THR A 57 -11.57 -1.34 -5.71
N GLU A 58 -11.66 -0.78 -6.92
CA GLU A 58 -11.93 0.63 -7.12
C GLU A 58 -13.29 1.08 -6.59
N VAL A 59 -14.21 0.14 -6.41
CA VAL A 59 -15.56 0.50 -5.93
C VAL A 59 -15.65 0.65 -4.42
N MET A 60 -14.61 0.25 -3.69
CA MET A 60 -14.59 0.48 -2.24
C MET A 60 -14.42 1.98 -1.97
N PRO A 61 -15.06 2.50 -0.92
CA PRO A 61 -14.85 3.89 -0.55
C PRO A 61 -13.38 4.18 -0.24
N LEU A 62 -12.91 5.36 -0.66
CA LEU A 62 -11.57 5.81 -0.35
C LEU A 62 -11.48 6.27 1.10
N ALA A 63 -10.42 5.87 1.77
CA ALA A 63 -10.04 6.45 3.04
C ALA A 63 -9.06 7.60 2.79
N ILE A 64 -9.26 8.72 3.45
CA ILE A 64 -8.32 9.83 3.39
C ILE A 64 -7.28 9.63 4.47
N LEU A 65 -6.01 9.62 4.09
CA LEU A 65 -4.90 9.42 5.00
C LEU A 65 -4.11 10.71 5.10
N PRO A 66 -4.41 11.56 6.08
CA PRO A 66 -3.61 12.76 6.29
C PRO A 66 -2.22 12.39 6.79
N ILE A 67 -1.25 13.24 6.48
CA ILE A 67 0.14 12.99 6.81
C ILE A 67 0.36 12.74 8.30
N SER A 68 -0.46 13.34 9.15
CA SER A 68 -0.38 13.15 10.59
C SER A 68 -0.68 11.71 11.03
N ARG A 69 -1.21 10.89 10.13
CA ARG A 69 -1.52 9.49 10.39
C ARG A 69 -0.52 8.53 9.75
N SER A 70 0.54 9.03 9.19
CA SER A 70 1.61 8.19 8.66
C SER A 70 2.48 7.67 9.81
N PRO A 71 2.82 6.37 9.89
CA PRO A 71 2.44 5.33 8.94
C PRO A 71 0.97 4.90 9.10
N PHE A 72 0.39 4.51 7.99
CA PHE A 72 -0.94 3.92 7.99
C PHE A 72 -0.83 2.40 7.98
N GLN A 73 -1.63 1.74 8.79
CA GLN A 73 -1.72 0.28 8.80
C GLN A 73 -3.11 -0.13 8.35
N SER A 74 -3.18 -1.22 7.58
CA SER A 74 -4.47 -1.75 7.15
C SER A 74 -5.35 -2.09 8.36
N PRO A 75 -6.67 -1.89 8.26
CA PRO A 75 -7.58 -2.23 9.35
C PRO A 75 -7.50 -3.71 9.70
N THR A 76 -7.69 -4.01 10.99
CA THR A 76 -7.84 -5.39 11.42
C THR A 76 -9.13 -5.96 10.82
N GLY A 77 -9.09 -7.22 10.42
CA GLY A 77 -10.25 -7.87 9.82
C GLY A 77 -10.19 -7.99 8.31
N PHE A 78 -9.26 -7.34 7.65
CA PHE A 78 -8.97 -7.65 6.26
C PHE A 78 -8.29 -9.01 6.22
N LEU A 79 -8.92 -9.96 5.53
CA LEU A 79 -8.36 -11.30 5.43
C LEU A 79 -7.36 -11.42 4.29
N GLU A 80 -7.61 -10.71 3.20
CA GLU A 80 -6.76 -10.74 2.03
C GLU A 80 -6.74 -9.38 1.37
N ILE A 81 -5.54 -8.85 1.18
CA ILE A 81 -5.34 -7.61 0.44
C ILE A 81 -4.56 -7.99 -0.82
N LYS A 82 -5.21 -7.88 -1.95
CA LYS A 82 -4.66 -8.31 -3.24
C LYS A 82 -4.16 -7.15 -4.07
N ASN A 83 -4.55 -5.95 -3.74
CA ASN A 83 -4.14 -4.74 -4.43
C ASN A 83 -4.47 -3.50 -3.62
N LEU A 84 -3.84 -2.39 -3.99
CA LEU A 84 -4.08 -1.07 -3.45
C LEU A 84 -4.35 -0.12 -4.59
N PHE A 85 -5.24 0.84 -4.35
CA PHE A 85 -5.47 1.95 -5.27
C PHE A 85 -5.25 3.24 -4.51
N LEU A 86 -4.37 4.09 -5.04
CA LEU A 86 -4.01 5.35 -4.41
C LEU A 86 -4.48 6.52 -5.26
N THR A 87 -4.99 7.54 -4.60
CA THR A 87 -5.44 8.75 -5.28
C THR A 87 -4.78 9.95 -4.62
N GLU A 88 -4.21 10.81 -5.46
CA GLU A 88 -3.65 12.08 -5.05
C GLU A 88 -4.43 13.17 -5.78
N ALA A 89 -5.07 14.08 -5.04
CA ALA A 89 -6.00 15.03 -5.60
C ALA A 89 -5.49 16.48 -5.56
N ASN A 90 -4.31 16.71 -4.99
CA ASN A 90 -3.81 18.08 -4.78
C ASN A 90 -2.79 18.54 -5.82
N GLY A 91 -2.43 17.65 -6.75
CA GLY A 91 -1.46 17.98 -7.79
C GLY A 91 -0.01 17.84 -7.37
N ASP A 92 0.26 17.21 -6.23
CA ASP A 92 1.60 17.04 -5.69
C ASP A 92 2.06 15.61 -5.83
N ASP A 93 3.31 15.41 -6.26
CA ASP A 93 3.92 14.09 -6.20
C ASP A 93 4.11 13.68 -4.75
N VAL A 94 3.83 12.43 -4.43
CA VAL A 94 3.92 11.90 -3.07
C VAL A 94 4.89 10.73 -3.05
N GLU A 95 5.86 10.79 -2.14
CA GLU A 95 6.74 9.65 -1.89
C GLU A 95 5.99 8.65 -1.02
N VAL A 96 5.88 7.42 -1.51
CA VAL A 96 5.13 6.37 -0.83
C VAL A 96 6.05 5.17 -0.63
N GLU A 97 6.04 4.64 0.57
CA GLU A 97 6.70 3.37 0.86
C GLU A 97 5.65 2.38 1.33
N VAL A 98 5.63 1.21 0.71
CA VAL A 98 4.64 0.18 0.98
C VAL A 98 5.36 -1.05 1.51
N TRP A 99 4.83 -1.60 2.60
CA TRP A 99 5.23 -2.89 3.14
C TRP A 99 4.01 -3.78 3.21
N LEU A 100 4.14 -5.00 2.73
CA LEU A 100 3.07 -6.00 2.79
C LEU A 100 3.61 -7.32 3.34
N TRP A 101 2.76 -8.02 4.08
CA TRP A 101 3.07 -9.42 4.46
C TRP A 101 1.83 -10.23 4.78
#